data_a005d06d6ba856a7a9721d0f4968919d
#
_entry.id   a005d06d6ba856a7a9721d0f4968919d
#
_cell.length_a   1.000
_cell.length_b   1.000
_cell.length_c   1.000
_cell.angle_alpha   90.00
_cell.angle_beta   90.00
_cell.angle_gamma   90.00
#
_symmetry.space_group_name_H-M   'P 1'
#
loop_
_entity.id
_entity.type
_entity.pdbx_description
1 polymer ?
#
loop_
_entity_poly.entity_id
_entity_poly.type
_entity_poly.pdbx_seq_one_letter_code
_entity_poly.pdbx_strand_id
1 'polypeptide(L)'
;RNNMVKPPLDSRVFNTLSGKVPRPNKFRGHWNGFYFGFVNFGKTNYSKYGGDDFMELDWASSFTMHFNFAKFSFGLSPRQRFGIFTGFGLDYSRMCLDGDITIRREKGEMLHAVPLSEWDITDVKRSTFKTLYLTIPLMLEKQFPAPHWKRFYVSTGFIGGIRLHSKTKVVYTSEKGNKRKLKENGSYGMVP
;
A
#
# COMPACT_ATOMS: atom_id res chain seq x y z
N ARG A 1 -11.74 -5.45 70.03
CA ARG A 1 -11.65 -4.42 68.94
C ARG A 1 -11.59 -5.14 67.61
N ASN A 2 -12.74 -5.24 66.92
CA ASN A 2 -12.82 -5.81 65.58
C ASN A 2 -12.35 -4.75 64.55
N ASN A 3 -11.15 -4.90 64.08
CA ASN A 3 -10.69 -4.14 62.90
C ASN A 3 -11.33 -4.75 61.65
N MET A 4 -12.53 -4.28 61.29
CA MET A 4 -13.09 -4.54 59.95
C MET A 4 -12.25 -3.78 58.94
N VAL A 5 -11.36 -4.49 58.26
CA VAL A 5 -10.67 -3.98 57.05
C VAL A 5 -11.73 -3.86 55.95
N LYS A 6 -12.15 -2.65 55.63
CA LYS A 6 -13.03 -2.42 54.46
C LYS A 6 -12.28 -2.86 53.22
N PRO A 7 -12.86 -3.75 52.38
CA PRO A 7 -12.23 -4.08 51.11
C PRO A 7 -12.10 -2.81 50.25
N PRO A 8 -11.03 -2.65 49.49
CA PRO A 8 -10.88 -1.50 48.61
C PRO A 8 -12.05 -1.46 47.61
N LEU A 9 -12.80 -0.36 47.62
CA LEU A 9 -13.88 -0.13 46.66
C LEU A 9 -13.31 -0.23 45.25
N ASP A 10 -13.83 -1.19 44.44
CA ASP A 10 -13.47 -1.33 43.04
C ASP A 10 -13.69 0.02 42.33
N SER A 11 -12.71 0.51 41.63
CA SER A 11 -12.76 1.77 40.91
C SER A 11 -13.96 1.87 39.94
N ARG A 12 -14.52 0.73 39.52
CA ARG A 12 -15.73 0.64 38.73
C ARG A 12 -16.97 1.05 39.53
N VAL A 13 -17.07 0.59 40.77
CA VAL A 13 -18.19 0.93 41.67
C VAL A 13 -18.13 2.40 42.06
N PHE A 14 -16.93 2.95 42.32
CA PHE A 14 -16.76 4.36 42.65
C PHE A 14 -17.15 5.27 41.47
N ASN A 15 -16.78 4.90 40.24
CA ASN A 15 -17.16 5.65 39.04
C ASN A 15 -18.67 5.63 38.77
N THR A 16 -19.36 4.53 39.10
CA THR A 16 -20.81 4.43 38.97
C THR A 16 -21.53 5.30 40.00
N LEU A 17 -21.05 5.32 41.25
CA LEU A 17 -21.58 6.16 42.33
C LEU A 17 -21.32 7.66 42.10
N SER A 18 -20.24 8.02 41.42
CA SER A 18 -19.91 9.41 41.09
C SER A 18 -20.60 9.94 39.82
N GLY A 19 -21.52 9.15 39.20
CA GLY A 19 -22.22 9.53 37.97
C GLY A 19 -21.31 9.60 36.71
N LYS A 20 -20.05 9.19 36.83
CA LYS A 20 -19.13 9.09 35.67
C LYS A 20 -19.38 7.78 34.95
N VAL A 21 -20.31 7.77 34.03
CA VAL A 21 -20.49 6.64 33.11
C VAL A 21 -19.18 6.41 32.36
N PRO A 22 -18.59 5.21 32.42
CA PRO A 22 -17.40 4.89 31.66
C PRO A 22 -17.70 5.14 30.17
N ARG A 23 -17.00 6.08 29.53
CA ARG A 23 -17.18 6.33 28.10
C ARG A 23 -16.82 5.04 27.37
N PRO A 24 -17.72 4.49 26.54
CA PRO A 24 -17.40 3.29 25.78
C PRO A 24 -16.15 3.54 24.96
N ASN A 25 -15.24 2.58 24.95
CA ASN A 25 -14.03 2.65 24.14
C ASN A 25 -14.46 2.91 22.69
N LYS A 26 -14.04 4.05 22.14
CA LYS A 26 -14.36 4.39 20.75
C LYS A 26 -13.75 3.35 19.82
N PHE A 27 -14.50 2.97 18.79
CA PHE A 27 -13.97 2.13 17.71
C PHE A 27 -12.73 2.80 17.09
N ARG A 28 -11.68 2.00 16.87
CA ARG A 28 -10.45 2.43 16.21
C ARG A 28 -10.06 1.38 15.19
N GLY A 29 -10.24 1.67 13.91
CA GLY A 29 -9.81 0.81 12.81
C GLY A 29 -8.28 0.68 12.74
N HIS A 30 -7.78 -0.35 12.09
CA HIS A 30 -6.34 -0.63 11.94
C HIS A 30 -5.86 -0.24 10.55
N TRP A 31 -5.40 1.00 10.40
CA TRP A 31 -4.91 1.53 9.12
C TRP A 31 -3.49 2.11 9.21
N ASN A 32 -3.18 2.84 10.26
CA ASN A 32 -1.91 3.56 10.38
C ASN A 32 -0.73 2.59 10.47
N GLY A 33 0.34 2.90 9.78
CA GLY A 33 1.56 2.12 9.81
C GLY A 33 2.41 2.28 8.58
N PHE A 34 3.56 1.65 8.63
CA PHE A 34 4.47 1.47 7.51
C PHE A 34 4.47 0.00 7.12
N TYR A 35 4.33 -0.27 5.83
CA TYR A 35 4.38 -1.62 5.27
C TYR A 35 5.40 -1.66 4.15
N PHE A 36 6.15 -2.73 4.10
CA PHE A 36 7.13 -3.01 3.06
C PHE A 36 6.86 -4.40 2.51
N GLY A 37 6.98 -4.57 1.20
CA GLY A 37 6.78 -5.85 0.54
C GLY A 37 7.49 -5.92 -0.80
N PHE A 38 7.68 -7.14 -1.30
CA PHE A 38 8.11 -7.37 -2.66
C PHE A 38 6.91 -7.40 -3.59
N VAL A 39 7.12 -6.93 -4.82
CA VAL A 39 6.10 -6.87 -5.87
C VAL A 39 6.49 -7.81 -6.99
N ASN A 40 5.54 -8.64 -7.39
CA ASN A 40 5.63 -9.39 -8.63
C ASN A 40 4.23 -9.51 -9.25
N PHE A 41 4.18 -9.61 -10.57
CA PHE A 41 2.94 -9.96 -11.26
C PHE A 41 2.76 -11.48 -11.20
N GLY A 42 1.56 -11.92 -10.87
CA GLY A 42 1.17 -13.32 -10.92
C GLY A 42 1.01 -13.80 -12.38
N LYS A 43 0.16 -14.79 -12.61
CA LYS A 43 -0.19 -15.21 -13.97
C LYS A 43 -0.82 -14.06 -14.75
N THR A 44 -0.05 -13.49 -15.66
CA THR A 44 -0.48 -12.39 -16.53
C THR A 44 -0.67 -12.93 -17.95
N ASN A 45 -1.77 -12.53 -18.57
CA ASN A 45 -2.01 -12.81 -19.99
C ASN A 45 -1.72 -11.54 -20.78
N TYR A 46 -0.54 -11.47 -21.35
CA TYR A 46 -0.09 -10.33 -22.15
C TYR A 46 -0.40 -10.42 -23.65
N SER A 47 -1.18 -11.39 -24.09
CA SER A 47 -1.50 -11.61 -25.51
C SER A 47 -2.06 -10.37 -26.23
N LYS A 48 -2.69 -9.45 -25.49
CA LYS A 48 -3.19 -8.18 -26.02
C LYS A 48 -2.12 -7.08 -26.16
N TYR A 49 -0.92 -7.30 -25.65
CA TYR A 49 0.14 -6.28 -25.59
C TYR A 49 1.36 -6.61 -26.47
N GLY A 50 1.23 -7.58 -27.37
CA GLY A 50 2.22 -7.86 -28.41
C GLY A 50 3.41 -8.71 -28.00
N GLY A 51 3.38 -9.35 -26.84
CA GLY A 51 4.45 -10.27 -26.41
C GLY A 51 4.13 -10.97 -25.11
N ASP A 52 4.69 -12.17 -24.93
CA ASP A 52 4.46 -13.00 -23.73
C ASP A 52 5.21 -12.48 -22.50
N ASP A 53 6.27 -11.68 -22.68
CA ASP A 53 7.17 -11.21 -21.62
C ASP A 53 7.00 -9.72 -21.28
N PHE A 54 5.87 -9.12 -21.67
CA PHE A 54 5.56 -7.74 -21.36
C PHE A 54 5.46 -7.52 -19.85
N MET A 55 6.32 -6.70 -19.27
CA MET A 55 6.36 -6.41 -17.83
C MET A 55 6.78 -7.58 -16.92
N GLU A 56 7.61 -8.51 -17.37
CA GLU A 56 8.24 -9.42 -16.46
C GLU A 56 9.14 -8.64 -15.46
N LEU A 57 9.03 -8.99 -14.17
CA LEU A 57 9.72 -8.25 -13.11
C LEU A 57 10.83 -9.08 -12.48
N ASP A 58 11.98 -8.46 -12.30
CA ASP A 58 12.94 -8.94 -11.31
C ASP A 58 12.36 -8.74 -9.90
N TRP A 59 11.80 -9.80 -9.32
CA TRP A 59 11.12 -9.77 -8.04
C TRP A 59 12.02 -9.35 -6.88
N ALA A 60 13.31 -9.71 -6.92
CA ALA A 60 14.26 -9.40 -5.86
C ALA A 60 14.59 -7.89 -5.81
N SER A 61 14.47 -7.21 -6.95
CA SER A 61 14.71 -5.77 -7.08
C SER A 61 13.44 -4.93 -7.08
N SER A 62 12.27 -5.59 -7.07
CA SER A 62 10.95 -4.95 -7.12
C SER A 62 10.30 -4.92 -5.75
N PHE A 63 9.96 -3.73 -5.25
CA PHE A 63 9.37 -3.57 -3.92
C PHE A 63 8.32 -2.47 -3.89
N THR A 64 7.45 -2.56 -2.89
CA THR A 64 6.47 -1.54 -2.56
C THR A 64 6.59 -1.11 -1.10
N MET A 65 6.28 0.15 -0.86
CA MET A 65 6.23 0.75 0.48
C MET A 65 4.93 1.51 0.63
N HIS A 66 4.19 1.23 1.71
CA HIS A 66 2.97 1.96 2.05
C HIS A 66 3.19 2.70 3.36
N PHE A 67 2.89 3.97 3.36
CA PHE A 67 2.92 4.80 4.55
C PHE A 67 1.53 5.39 4.81
N ASN A 68 0.83 4.84 5.79
CA ASN A 68 -0.53 5.22 6.15
C ASN A 68 -0.49 6.16 7.37
N PHE A 69 -0.74 7.44 7.14
CA PHE A 69 -0.48 8.51 8.13
C PHE A 69 -1.74 9.13 8.75
N ALA A 70 -2.90 8.99 8.11
CA ALA A 70 -4.14 9.55 8.63
C ALA A 70 -5.25 8.50 8.66
N LYS A 71 -6.09 8.56 9.71
CA LYS A 71 -7.18 7.63 9.91
C LYS A 71 -8.36 8.29 10.60
N PHE A 72 -9.55 8.06 10.07
CA PHE A 72 -10.84 8.44 10.63
C PHE A 72 -11.66 7.18 10.85
N SER A 73 -12.17 6.98 12.06
CA SER A 73 -12.86 5.74 12.44
C SER A 73 -14.24 6.04 13.01
N PHE A 74 -15.24 5.31 12.52
CA PHE A 74 -16.64 5.46 12.89
C PHE A 74 -17.18 4.11 13.38
N GLY A 75 -17.56 4.04 14.66
CA GLY A 75 -18.16 2.84 15.24
C GLY A 75 -19.64 2.73 14.83
N LEU A 76 -20.01 1.58 14.30
CA LEU A 76 -21.39 1.26 13.90
C LEU A 76 -22.12 0.39 14.94
N SER A 77 -21.39 -0.18 15.90
CA SER A 77 -21.97 -1.06 16.91
C SER A 77 -21.98 -0.39 18.27
N PRO A 78 -23.03 -0.59 19.12
CA PRO A 78 -23.04 -0.11 20.51
C PRO A 78 -21.84 -0.59 21.34
N ARG A 79 -21.34 -1.80 21.04
CA ARG A 79 -20.14 -2.36 21.68
C ARG A 79 -18.84 -1.86 21.08
N GLN A 80 -18.87 -0.95 20.11
CA GLN A 80 -17.70 -0.37 19.42
C GLN A 80 -16.71 -1.41 18.87
N ARG A 81 -17.23 -2.56 18.41
CA ARG A 81 -16.45 -3.68 17.85
C ARG A 81 -16.60 -3.84 16.35
N PHE A 82 -17.51 -3.10 15.75
CA PHE A 82 -17.75 -3.09 14.33
C PHE A 82 -17.83 -1.63 13.88
N GLY A 83 -17.18 -1.30 12.79
CA GLY A 83 -17.15 0.06 12.31
C GLY A 83 -16.56 0.19 10.92
N ILE A 84 -16.60 1.42 10.44
CA ILE A 84 -15.99 1.85 9.18
C ILE A 84 -14.78 2.70 9.53
N PHE A 85 -13.74 2.59 8.73
CA PHE A 85 -12.67 3.57 8.75
C PHE A 85 -12.28 4.00 7.33
N THR A 86 -11.80 5.22 7.24
CA THR A 86 -11.15 5.81 6.07
C THR A 86 -9.87 6.52 6.49
N GLY A 87 -9.09 6.99 5.54
CA GLY A 87 -7.85 7.66 5.85
C GLY A 87 -7.07 8.11 4.63
N PHE A 88 -5.80 8.40 4.84
CA PHE A 88 -4.86 8.71 3.77
C PHE A 88 -3.58 7.92 3.95
N GLY A 89 -3.01 7.51 2.84
CA GLY A 89 -1.71 6.86 2.76
C GLY A 89 -0.96 7.25 1.50
N LEU A 90 0.33 6.96 1.48
CA LEU A 90 1.18 7.03 0.30
C LEU A 90 1.65 5.63 -0.05
N ASP A 91 1.50 5.28 -1.31
CA ASP A 91 1.98 4.02 -1.88
C ASP A 91 3.08 4.33 -2.88
N TYR A 92 4.29 3.91 -2.57
CA TYR A 92 5.43 4.00 -3.47
C TYR A 92 5.81 2.60 -3.93
N SER A 93 5.77 2.39 -5.25
CA SER A 93 6.18 1.13 -5.86
C SER A 93 7.35 1.36 -6.81
N ARG A 94 8.33 0.46 -6.71
CA ARG A 94 9.46 0.38 -7.62
C ARG A 94 9.46 -1.01 -8.24
N MET A 95 9.29 -1.04 -9.55
CA MET A 95 9.28 -2.24 -10.37
C MET A 95 10.52 -2.24 -11.26
N CYS A 96 11.37 -3.25 -11.14
CA CYS A 96 12.50 -3.47 -12.01
C CYS A 96 12.06 -4.46 -13.08
N LEU A 97 12.06 -4.00 -14.33
CA LEU A 97 11.72 -4.84 -15.48
C LEU A 97 12.88 -5.80 -15.75
N ASP A 98 12.56 -7.05 -15.99
CA ASP A 98 13.51 -8.04 -16.48
C ASP A 98 13.64 -7.89 -17.99
N GLY A 99 14.86 -8.09 -18.51
CA GLY A 99 15.15 -7.88 -19.93
C GLY A 99 15.45 -6.44 -20.34
N ASP A 100 15.78 -6.30 -21.63
CA ASP A 100 16.20 -5.04 -22.25
C ASP A 100 15.01 -4.28 -22.85
N ILE A 101 13.98 -4.08 -22.02
CA ILE A 101 12.74 -3.40 -22.38
C ILE A 101 12.50 -2.16 -21.52
N THR A 102 11.78 -1.21 -22.09
CA THR A 102 11.19 -0.09 -21.35
C THR A 102 9.71 0.02 -21.65
N ILE A 103 8.99 0.72 -20.79
CA ILE A 103 7.56 0.93 -20.96
C ILE A 103 7.33 2.33 -21.50
N ARG A 104 6.59 2.45 -22.60
CA ARG A 104 6.19 3.72 -23.18
C ARG A 104 4.69 3.77 -23.39
N ARG A 105 4.12 4.95 -23.27
CA ARG A 105 2.75 5.23 -23.65
C ARG A 105 2.70 6.47 -24.51
N GLU A 106 2.23 6.33 -25.73
CA GLU A 106 1.91 7.45 -26.59
C GLU A 106 0.50 7.97 -26.30
N LYS A 107 0.25 9.23 -26.65
CA LYS A 107 -1.02 9.89 -26.34
C LYS A 107 -2.15 9.23 -27.12
N GLY A 108 -3.08 8.58 -26.43
CA GLY A 108 -4.22 7.86 -27.03
C GLY A 108 -3.98 6.36 -27.24
N GLU A 109 -2.80 5.84 -26.97
CA GLU A 109 -2.46 4.43 -27.11
C GLU A 109 -2.40 3.68 -25.78
N MET A 110 -2.48 2.35 -25.86
CA MET A 110 -2.23 1.49 -24.72
C MET A 110 -0.75 1.48 -24.35
N LEU A 111 -0.47 1.12 -23.11
CA LEU A 111 0.90 0.91 -22.65
C LEU A 111 1.54 -0.23 -23.44
N HIS A 112 2.72 -0.02 -24.02
CA HIS A 112 3.44 -1.04 -24.76
C HIS A 112 4.90 -1.14 -24.30
N ALA A 113 5.48 -2.32 -24.45
CA ALA A 113 6.90 -2.54 -24.25
C ALA A 113 7.64 -2.07 -25.50
N VAL A 114 8.71 -1.31 -25.31
CA VAL A 114 9.62 -0.90 -26.37
C VAL A 114 10.96 -1.58 -26.14
N PRO A 115 11.41 -2.44 -27.07
CA PRO A 115 12.76 -2.99 -27.01
C PRO A 115 13.79 -1.87 -27.07
N LEU A 116 14.73 -1.87 -26.16
CA LEU A 116 15.75 -0.81 -26.12
C LEU A 116 16.76 -0.89 -27.28
N SER A 117 16.79 -2.02 -27.98
CA SER A 117 17.55 -2.19 -29.23
C SER A 117 17.09 -1.23 -30.33
N GLU A 118 15.82 -0.80 -30.36
CA GLU A 118 15.32 0.20 -31.32
C GLU A 118 15.97 1.58 -31.14
N TRP A 119 16.61 1.82 -30.01
CA TRP A 119 17.27 3.10 -29.69
C TRP A 119 18.80 2.98 -29.66
N ASP A 120 19.36 1.98 -30.35
CA ASP A 120 20.80 1.64 -30.35
C ASP A 120 21.36 1.43 -28.90
N ILE A 121 20.52 0.98 -27.98
CA ILE A 121 20.90 0.69 -26.61
C ILE A 121 21.03 -0.82 -26.46
N THR A 122 22.26 -1.32 -26.47
CA THR A 122 22.54 -2.76 -26.44
C THR A 122 23.01 -3.31 -25.10
N ASP A 123 23.52 -2.46 -24.21
CA ASP A 123 24.00 -2.88 -22.88
C ASP A 123 23.14 -2.22 -21.78
N VAL A 124 21.97 -2.79 -21.53
CA VAL A 124 21.05 -2.31 -20.52
C VAL A 124 21.37 -2.95 -19.18
N LYS A 125 21.71 -2.13 -18.21
CA LYS A 125 21.98 -2.62 -16.85
C LYS A 125 20.74 -2.72 -15.98
N ARG A 126 19.76 -1.88 -16.23
CA ARG A 126 18.50 -1.85 -15.45
C ARG A 126 17.46 -0.98 -16.11
N SER A 127 16.26 -1.51 -16.25
CA SER A 127 15.05 -0.76 -16.53
C SER A 127 14.15 -0.72 -15.27
N THR A 128 13.69 0.45 -14.90
CA THR A 128 12.94 0.63 -13.62
C THR A 128 11.73 1.53 -13.86
N PHE A 129 10.57 1.06 -13.44
CA PHE A 129 9.33 1.80 -13.38
C PHE A 129 9.00 2.14 -11.93
N LYS A 130 8.69 3.41 -11.66
CA LYS A 130 8.36 3.90 -10.30
C LYS A 130 7.02 4.59 -10.32
N THR A 131 6.22 4.33 -9.31
CA THR A 131 4.92 4.98 -9.12
C THR A 131 4.77 5.48 -7.71
N LEU A 132 4.02 6.56 -7.56
CA LEU A 132 3.62 7.13 -6.28
C LEU A 132 2.12 7.44 -6.33
N TYR A 133 1.36 6.86 -5.43
CA TYR A 133 -0.07 7.07 -5.28
C TYR A 133 -0.40 7.67 -3.91
N LEU A 134 -1.38 8.56 -3.89
CA LEU A 134 -2.12 8.88 -2.68
C LEU A 134 -3.27 7.89 -2.55
N THR A 135 -3.31 7.13 -1.48
CA THR A 135 -4.32 6.09 -1.25
C THR A 135 -5.37 6.55 -0.24
N ILE A 136 -6.61 6.20 -0.52
CA ILE A 136 -7.78 6.52 0.29
C ILE A 136 -8.56 5.22 0.52
N PRO A 137 -8.49 4.61 1.71
CA PRO A 137 -9.24 3.41 2.03
C PRO A 137 -10.69 3.74 2.42
N LEU A 138 -11.60 2.84 2.10
CA LEU A 138 -12.93 2.75 2.69
C LEU A 138 -13.14 1.31 3.16
N MET A 139 -12.98 1.08 4.45
CA MET A 139 -12.89 -0.25 5.03
C MET A 139 -13.94 -0.46 6.10
N LEU A 140 -14.53 -1.65 6.08
CA LEU A 140 -15.33 -2.21 7.18
C LEU A 140 -14.42 -3.09 8.04
N GLU A 141 -14.49 -2.94 9.35
CA GLU A 141 -13.70 -3.75 10.26
C GLU A 141 -14.54 -4.30 11.40
N LYS A 142 -14.36 -5.57 11.68
CA LYS A 142 -14.93 -6.26 12.84
C LYS A 142 -13.81 -6.71 13.77
N GLN A 143 -13.87 -6.28 15.02
CA GLN A 143 -12.92 -6.63 16.09
C GLN A 143 -13.53 -7.70 16.99
N PHE A 144 -12.78 -8.76 17.23
CA PHE A 144 -13.18 -9.86 18.08
C PHE A 144 -12.51 -9.74 19.45
N PRO A 145 -13.27 -9.92 20.56
CA PRO A 145 -12.66 -9.99 21.88
C PRO A 145 -11.85 -11.27 21.94
N ALA A 146 -10.60 -11.16 22.31
CA ALA A 146 -9.80 -12.32 22.67
C ALA A 146 -9.45 -12.26 24.15
N PRO A 147 -9.47 -13.37 24.87
CA PRO A 147 -8.96 -13.43 26.22
C PRO A 147 -7.46 -13.13 26.16
N HIS A 148 -7.02 -12.33 27.11
CA HIS A 148 -5.64 -11.84 27.18
C HIS A 148 -5.21 -10.99 25.96
N TRP A 149 -4.34 -10.13 26.02
CA TRP A 149 -3.73 -9.12 25.15
C TRP A 149 -3.70 -9.36 23.61
N LYS A 150 -4.23 -10.47 23.08
CA LYS A 150 -4.34 -10.73 21.64
C LYS A 150 -5.71 -10.26 21.13
N ARG A 151 -5.73 -9.22 20.31
CA ARG A 151 -6.94 -8.77 19.60
C ARG A 151 -6.88 -9.30 18.17
N PHE A 152 -7.98 -9.92 17.75
CA PHE A 152 -8.15 -10.34 16.37
C PHE A 152 -9.15 -9.41 15.67
N TYR A 153 -8.86 -9.02 14.45
CA TYR A 153 -9.78 -8.23 13.63
C TYR A 153 -9.77 -8.73 12.19
N VAL A 154 -10.87 -8.51 11.50
CA VAL A 154 -11.04 -8.74 10.07
C VAL A 154 -11.52 -7.47 9.44
N SER A 155 -10.85 -7.04 8.39
CA SER A 155 -11.18 -5.86 7.61
C SER A 155 -11.41 -6.24 6.16
N THR A 156 -12.43 -5.62 5.54
CA THR A 156 -12.72 -5.74 4.12
C THR A 156 -13.15 -4.39 3.57
N GLY A 157 -12.92 -4.12 2.29
CA GLY A 157 -13.31 -2.85 1.67
C GLY A 157 -12.56 -2.55 0.41
N PHE A 158 -12.51 -1.28 0.06
CA PHE A 158 -11.89 -0.76 -1.15
C PHE A 158 -10.80 0.26 -0.80
N ILE A 159 -9.75 0.28 -1.60
CA ILE A 159 -8.70 1.29 -1.53
C ILE A 159 -8.64 1.98 -2.89
N GLY A 160 -9.03 3.25 -2.94
CA GLY A 160 -8.83 4.10 -4.10
C GLY A 160 -7.43 4.71 -4.11
N GLY A 161 -6.85 4.86 -5.30
CA GLY A 161 -5.52 5.47 -5.47
C GLY A 161 -5.55 6.62 -6.49
N ILE A 162 -5.02 7.78 -6.09
CA ILE A 162 -4.78 8.91 -7.00
C ILE A 162 -3.29 8.93 -7.31
N ARG A 163 -2.93 8.77 -8.59
CA ARG A 163 -1.54 8.80 -8.99
C ARG A 163 -0.98 10.21 -8.89
N LEU A 164 0.05 10.35 -8.06
CA LEU A 164 0.79 11.61 -7.91
C LEU A 164 1.96 11.72 -8.89
N HIS A 165 2.68 10.61 -9.08
CA HIS A 165 3.86 10.60 -9.94
C HIS A 165 4.12 9.22 -10.53
N SER A 166 4.61 9.18 -11.78
CA SER A 166 5.16 7.98 -12.38
C SER A 166 6.37 8.31 -13.24
N LYS A 167 7.36 7.42 -13.24
CA LYS A 167 8.64 7.63 -13.92
C LYS A 167 9.26 6.32 -14.35
N THR A 168 9.72 6.27 -15.59
CA THR A 168 10.64 5.25 -16.10
C THR A 168 12.08 5.74 -16.03
N LYS A 169 13.00 4.83 -15.75
CA LYS A 169 14.42 5.09 -15.75
C LYS A 169 15.17 3.87 -16.29
N VAL A 170 15.87 4.07 -17.38
CA VAL A 170 16.79 3.09 -17.96
C VAL A 170 18.22 3.50 -17.67
N VAL A 171 19.03 2.56 -17.22
CA VAL A 171 20.48 2.72 -17.03
C VAL A 171 21.18 1.80 -18.01
N TYR A 172 21.99 2.35 -18.88
CA TYR A 172 22.73 1.62 -19.91
C TYR A 172 24.18 2.08 -20.02
N THR A 173 25.00 1.27 -20.64
CA THR A 173 26.38 1.64 -20.95
C THR A 173 26.44 2.07 -22.42
N SER A 174 26.95 3.26 -22.68
CA SER A 174 27.20 3.75 -24.05
C SER A 174 28.41 3.03 -24.64
N GLU A 175 28.51 2.95 -25.98
CA GLU A 175 29.66 2.38 -26.71
C GLU A 175 31.03 2.91 -26.24
N LYS A 176 31.08 4.12 -25.69
CA LYS A 176 32.28 4.73 -25.07
C LYS A 176 32.55 4.25 -23.65
N GLY A 177 31.90 3.18 -23.16
CA GLY A 177 32.07 2.63 -21.81
C GLY A 177 31.49 3.48 -20.66
N ASN A 178 30.83 4.60 -20.95
CA ASN A 178 30.27 5.49 -19.96
C ASN A 178 28.82 5.11 -19.60
N LYS A 179 28.52 5.04 -18.30
CA LYS A 179 27.14 4.82 -17.81
C LYS A 179 26.27 6.03 -18.11
N ARG A 180 25.23 5.84 -18.88
CA ARG A 180 24.21 6.84 -19.19
C ARG A 180 22.87 6.48 -18.56
N LYS A 181 22.02 7.48 -18.38
CA LYS A 181 20.69 7.34 -17.75
C LYS A 181 19.65 8.04 -18.63
N LEU A 182 18.72 7.27 -19.17
CA LEU A 182 17.51 7.79 -19.80
C LEU A 182 16.41 7.86 -18.72
N LYS A 183 15.72 9.00 -18.64
CA LYS A 183 14.63 9.22 -17.68
C LYS A 183 13.46 9.82 -18.42
N GLU A 184 12.32 9.16 -18.37
CA GLU A 184 11.07 9.69 -18.88
C GLU A 184 10.07 9.85 -17.73
N ASN A 185 9.49 11.04 -17.63
CA ASN A 185 8.35 11.30 -16.75
C ASN A 185 7.11 11.21 -17.63
N GLY A 186 6.23 10.27 -17.34
CA GLY A 186 5.07 10.04 -18.18
C GLY A 186 3.79 9.86 -17.40
N SER A 187 2.67 10.09 -18.10
CA SER A 187 1.35 9.74 -17.59
C SER A 187 1.06 8.27 -17.91
N TYR A 188 1.80 7.35 -17.29
CA TYR A 188 1.54 5.92 -17.43
C TYR A 188 0.28 5.57 -16.62
N GLY A 189 -0.90 5.67 -17.26
CA GLY A 189 -2.14 5.20 -16.67
C GLY A 189 -2.21 3.70 -16.81
N MET A 190 -1.84 2.95 -15.79
CA MET A 190 -2.43 1.64 -15.63
C MET A 190 -3.88 1.89 -15.18
N VAL A 191 -4.80 1.72 -16.11
CA VAL A 191 -6.22 1.54 -15.77
C VAL A 191 -6.35 0.06 -15.44
N PRO A 192 -6.90 -0.30 -14.27
CA PRO A 192 -7.19 -1.69 -13.96
C PRO A 192 -8.17 -2.31 -14.94
#